data_9509512e415241c901788fab50066835
#
_entry.id   9509512e415241c901788fab50066835
#
_cell.length_a   1.000
_cell.length_b   1.000
_cell.length_c   1.000
_cell.angle_alpha   90.00
_cell.angle_beta   90.00
_cell.angle_gamma   90.00
#
_symmetry.space_group_name_H-M   'P 1'
#
loop_
_entity.id
_entity.type
_entity.pdbx_description
1 polymer ?
#
loop_
_entity_poly.entity_id
_entity_poly.type
_entity_poly.pdbx_seq_one_letter_code
_entity_poly.pdbx_strand_id
1 'polypeptide(L)'
;MAPRSRDTASAMAGAGISHSRHDDPPEGQLPVRKWYFLASRLPGQLATKSIGGLSTRRFIEAVLWIAATDSTWPQLPKSYGNFHAVYQRFARWARLDVWDYVCTCLEGDPRLPALQRMVRQHLEIRRRRHKAAEAEPSEAAVAASAVPADRINQLEARLAKMETLMAAFLKAFPQVAEDFPGLEHGD
;
A
#
# COMPACT_ATOMS: atom_id res chain seq x y z
N MET A 1 -54.37 44.55 49.87
CA MET A 1 -53.67 45.18 48.72
C MET A 1 -52.43 44.38 48.47
N ALA A 2 -52.48 43.47 47.54
CA ALA A 2 -51.35 42.61 47.17
C ALA A 2 -50.63 43.17 45.97
N PRO A 3 -49.31 43.05 45.87
CA PRO A 3 -48.61 43.11 44.57
C PRO A 3 -48.09 41.73 44.12
N ARG A 4 -48.34 41.53 42.90
CA ARG A 4 -48.12 40.31 42.11
C ARG A 4 -46.60 39.99 41.95
N SER A 5 -46.34 38.72 42.25
CA SER A 5 -45.07 38.07 41.84
C SER A 5 -45.00 37.96 40.32
N ARG A 6 -43.90 38.39 39.73
CA ARG A 6 -43.56 38.11 38.35
C ARG A 6 -42.46 37.02 38.34
N ASP A 7 -42.89 35.85 37.94
CA ASP A 7 -41.99 34.77 37.57
C ASP A 7 -41.28 35.15 36.27
N THR A 8 -39.98 35.41 36.34
CA THR A 8 -39.13 35.41 35.18
C THR A 8 -38.36 34.08 35.16
N ALA A 9 -38.93 33.13 34.47
CA ALA A 9 -38.20 31.93 34.07
C ALA A 9 -37.13 32.31 33.07
N SER A 10 -35.91 32.43 33.56
CA SER A 10 -34.72 32.59 32.71
C SER A 10 -34.40 31.26 32.03
N ALA A 11 -34.74 31.15 30.76
CA ALA A 11 -34.31 30.06 29.90
C ALA A 11 -32.80 30.14 29.72
N MET A 12 -32.09 29.33 30.49
CA MET A 12 -30.68 29.06 30.21
C MET A 12 -30.62 28.20 28.96
N ALA A 13 -30.51 28.89 27.81
CA ALA A 13 -30.07 28.25 26.56
C ALA A 13 -28.68 27.63 26.79
N GLY A 14 -28.67 26.32 26.89
CA GLY A 14 -27.45 25.55 26.92
C GLY A 14 -26.65 25.85 25.64
N ALA A 15 -25.58 26.62 25.79
CA ALA A 15 -24.55 26.74 24.78
C ALA A 15 -24.01 25.33 24.54
N GLY A 16 -24.47 24.70 23.45
CA GLY A 16 -23.91 23.49 22.94
C GLY A 16 -22.43 23.79 22.65
N ILE A 17 -21.58 23.31 23.51
CA ILE A 17 -20.14 23.24 23.26
C ILE A 17 -20.00 22.33 22.06
N SER A 18 -19.87 22.94 20.90
CA SER A 18 -19.38 22.24 19.70
C SER A 18 -17.99 21.74 20.04
N HIS A 19 -17.92 20.52 20.55
CA HIS A 19 -16.65 19.79 20.61
C HIS A 19 -16.15 19.71 19.18
N SER A 20 -15.15 20.49 18.91
CA SER A 20 -14.40 20.45 17.68
C SER A 20 -14.00 18.99 17.45
N ARG A 21 -14.52 18.38 16.39
CA ARG A 21 -14.18 17.02 15.95
C ARG A 21 -12.69 16.85 15.62
N HIS A 22 -11.83 17.74 16.12
CA HIS A 22 -10.39 17.76 15.89
C HIS A 22 -9.59 17.06 16.98
N ASP A 23 -10.20 16.77 18.15
CA ASP A 23 -9.50 16.16 19.29
C ASP A 23 -9.86 14.69 19.53
N ASP A 24 -10.88 14.16 18.84
CA ASP A 24 -11.11 12.73 18.87
C ASP A 24 -9.96 12.02 18.14
N PRO A 25 -9.34 11.00 18.77
CA PRO A 25 -8.32 10.20 18.08
C PRO A 25 -8.94 9.70 16.78
N PRO A 26 -8.28 9.89 15.64
CA PRO A 26 -8.85 9.52 14.36
C PRO A 26 -9.29 8.04 14.42
N GLU A 27 -10.51 7.75 13.94
CA GLU A 27 -11.17 6.43 13.99
C GLU A 27 -10.30 5.24 13.51
N GLY A 28 -9.19 5.54 12.86
CA GLY A 28 -8.19 4.55 12.42
C GLY A 28 -7.12 4.19 13.45
N GLN A 29 -6.99 4.89 14.58
CA GLN A 29 -5.86 4.67 15.49
C GLN A 29 -5.84 3.26 16.08
N LEU A 30 -4.62 2.67 16.06
CA LEU A 30 -4.34 1.40 16.71
C LEU A 30 -3.88 1.63 18.16
N PRO A 31 -4.47 0.97 19.15
CA PRO A 31 -3.93 0.94 20.50
C PRO A 31 -2.46 0.49 20.49
N VAL A 32 -1.65 1.11 21.32
CA VAL A 32 -0.20 0.87 21.36
C VAL A 32 0.12 -0.62 21.55
N ARG A 33 -0.61 -1.31 22.44
CA ARG A 33 -0.43 -2.76 22.66
C ARG A 33 -0.73 -3.60 21.42
N LYS A 34 -1.81 -3.29 20.68
CA LYS A 34 -2.15 -3.97 19.42
C LYS A 34 -1.11 -3.71 18.35
N TRP A 35 -0.57 -2.49 18.29
CA TRP A 35 0.51 -2.18 17.36
C TRP A 35 1.77 -3.03 17.62
N TYR A 36 2.24 -3.09 18.86
CA TYR A 36 3.44 -3.91 19.19
C TYR A 36 3.22 -5.39 18.87
N PHE A 37 2.05 -5.93 19.20
CA PHE A 37 1.70 -7.29 18.88
C PHE A 37 1.70 -7.55 17.37
N LEU A 38 1.11 -6.66 16.58
CA LEU A 38 1.10 -6.73 15.13
C LEU A 38 2.52 -6.57 14.56
N ALA A 39 3.27 -5.59 15.03
CA ALA A 39 4.62 -5.30 14.56
C ALA A 39 5.58 -6.49 14.76
N SER A 40 5.44 -7.21 15.87
CA SER A 40 6.27 -8.40 16.16
C SER A 40 5.98 -9.60 15.25
N ARG A 41 4.84 -9.60 14.56
CA ARG A 41 4.37 -10.70 13.70
C ARG A 41 4.40 -10.38 12.23
N LEU A 42 4.60 -9.12 11.85
CA LEU A 42 4.73 -8.77 10.44
C LEU A 42 5.95 -9.44 9.81
N PRO A 43 5.81 -10.05 8.62
CA PRO A 43 6.91 -10.73 7.96
C PRO A 43 8.06 -9.77 7.62
N GLY A 44 9.28 -10.22 7.89
CA GLY A 44 10.50 -9.45 7.61
C GLY A 44 10.56 -8.12 8.36
N GLN A 45 11.07 -7.09 7.69
CA GLN A 45 11.20 -5.74 8.28
C GLN A 45 10.01 -4.83 7.93
N LEU A 46 8.83 -5.38 7.63
CA LEU A 46 7.67 -4.57 7.25
C LEU A 46 7.21 -3.62 8.36
N ALA A 47 7.39 -4.00 9.62
CA ALA A 47 7.05 -3.17 10.77
C ALA A 47 7.90 -1.89 10.85
N THR A 48 9.17 -1.97 10.47
CA THR A 48 10.15 -0.87 10.57
C THR A 48 10.27 -0.04 9.30
N LYS A 49 9.76 -0.55 8.17
CA LYS A 49 9.86 0.16 6.88
C LYS A 49 8.99 1.40 6.86
N SER A 50 9.64 2.52 6.57
CA SER A 50 8.98 3.76 6.15
C SER A 50 9.20 3.95 4.65
N ILE A 51 8.12 4.10 3.90
CA ILE A 51 8.18 4.35 2.45
C ILE A 51 7.55 5.72 2.21
N GLY A 52 8.34 6.65 1.65
CA GLY A 52 7.87 8.01 1.39
C GLY A 52 7.47 8.78 2.66
N GLY A 53 8.18 8.53 3.80
CA GLY A 53 7.89 9.17 5.09
C GLY A 53 6.67 8.59 5.84
N LEU A 54 5.98 7.59 5.27
CA LEU A 54 4.84 6.95 5.92
C LEU A 54 5.28 5.70 6.67
N SER A 55 5.23 5.73 8.01
CA SER A 55 5.50 4.56 8.85
C SER A 55 4.46 3.47 8.61
N THR A 56 4.84 2.21 8.87
CA THR A 56 3.91 1.08 8.70
C THR A 56 2.70 1.19 9.62
N ARG A 57 2.88 1.66 10.86
CA ARG A 57 1.78 1.90 11.78
C ARG A 57 0.77 2.88 11.19
N ARG A 58 1.23 4.05 10.77
CA ARG A 58 0.37 5.10 10.19
C ARG A 58 -0.31 4.66 8.90
N PHE A 59 0.36 3.83 8.11
CA PHE A 59 -0.23 3.21 6.93
C PHE A 59 -1.40 2.27 7.28
N ILE A 60 -1.22 1.39 8.27
CA ILE A 60 -2.30 0.48 8.70
C ILE A 60 -3.45 1.27 9.32
N GLU A 61 -3.16 2.29 10.12
CA GLU A 61 -4.16 3.18 10.69
C GLU A 61 -4.98 3.90 9.59
N ALA A 62 -4.33 4.35 8.51
CA ALA A 62 -5.00 4.93 7.36
C ALA A 62 -5.96 3.96 6.67
N VAL A 63 -5.53 2.71 6.49
CA VAL A 63 -6.36 1.68 5.87
C VAL A 63 -7.54 1.30 6.77
N LEU A 64 -7.32 1.20 8.09
CA LEU A 64 -8.39 0.96 9.06
C LEU A 64 -9.40 2.10 9.11
N TRP A 65 -8.95 3.34 8.96
CA TRP A 65 -9.85 4.50 8.86
C TRP A 65 -10.75 4.39 7.63
N ILE A 66 -10.19 4.10 6.44
CA ILE A 66 -10.98 3.89 5.21
C ILE A 66 -12.01 2.76 5.41
N ALA A 67 -11.59 1.64 6.00
CA ALA A 67 -12.46 0.50 6.24
C ALA A 67 -13.59 0.81 7.23
N ALA A 68 -13.30 1.55 8.29
CA ALA A 68 -14.27 1.90 9.33
C ALA A 68 -15.30 2.93 8.86
N THR A 69 -14.87 3.89 8.04
CA THR A 69 -15.73 4.98 7.55
C THR A 69 -16.40 4.68 6.22
N ASP A 70 -16.09 3.54 5.60
CA ASP A 70 -16.52 3.17 4.23
C ASP A 70 -16.25 4.30 3.21
N SER A 71 -15.18 5.05 3.45
CA SER A 71 -14.80 6.21 2.64
C SER A 71 -14.02 5.79 1.39
N THR A 72 -14.01 6.66 0.39
CA THR A 72 -13.16 6.48 -0.80
C THR A 72 -11.73 6.93 -0.52
N TRP A 73 -10.75 6.38 -1.24
CA TRP A 73 -9.33 6.70 -1.07
C TRP A 73 -9.00 8.20 -1.12
N PRO A 74 -9.59 9.01 -2.06
CA PRO A 74 -9.35 10.45 -2.09
C PRO A 74 -9.83 11.21 -0.85
N GLN A 75 -10.76 10.62 -0.06
CA GLN A 75 -11.29 11.21 1.17
C GLN A 75 -10.40 10.98 2.39
N LEU A 76 -9.30 10.22 2.22
CA LEU A 76 -8.36 9.98 3.30
C LEU A 76 -7.81 11.30 3.86
N PRO A 77 -7.91 11.54 5.19
CA PRO A 77 -7.37 12.74 5.81
C PRO A 77 -5.87 12.91 5.51
N LYS A 78 -5.46 14.14 5.23
CA LYS A 78 -4.05 14.48 4.93
C LYS A 78 -3.09 14.11 6.08
N SER A 79 -3.61 14.02 7.30
CA SER A 79 -2.86 13.55 8.47
C SER A 79 -2.29 12.14 8.30
N TYR A 80 -2.93 11.29 7.50
CA TYR A 80 -2.44 9.94 7.18
C TYR A 80 -1.44 9.91 6.01
N GLY A 81 -1.26 11.03 5.32
CA GLY A 81 -0.34 11.16 4.18
C GLY A 81 -1.04 11.15 2.83
N ASN A 82 -0.25 10.91 1.77
CA ASN A 82 -0.77 10.89 0.41
C ASN A 82 -1.56 9.61 0.15
N PHE A 83 -2.84 9.74 -0.20
CA PHE A 83 -3.72 8.61 -0.44
C PHE A 83 -3.25 7.69 -1.58
N HIS A 84 -2.60 8.21 -2.62
CA HIS A 84 -2.02 7.38 -3.68
C HIS A 84 -0.95 6.44 -3.14
N ALA A 85 -0.05 6.94 -2.27
CA ALA A 85 0.99 6.12 -1.65
C ALA A 85 0.38 5.05 -0.72
N VAL A 86 -0.66 5.42 0.04
CA VAL A 86 -1.39 4.49 0.91
C VAL A 86 -2.07 3.41 0.08
N TYR A 87 -2.79 3.78 -0.99
CA TYR A 87 -3.45 2.84 -1.89
C TYR A 87 -2.48 1.89 -2.58
N GLN A 88 -1.38 2.41 -3.12
CA GLN A 88 -0.36 1.57 -3.77
C GLN A 88 0.22 0.53 -2.81
N ARG A 89 0.49 0.94 -1.57
CA ARG A 89 0.98 0.02 -0.54
C ARG A 89 -0.10 -0.99 -0.13
N PHE A 90 -1.37 -0.57 0.01
CA PHE A 90 -2.50 -1.44 0.27
C PHE A 90 -2.65 -2.51 -0.81
N ALA A 91 -2.66 -2.11 -2.09
CA ALA A 91 -2.79 -3.01 -3.23
C ALA A 91 -1.62 -4.00 -3.32
N ARG A 92 -0.39 -3.57 -2.99
CA ARG A 92 0.79 -4.43 -2.94
C ARG A 92 0.67 -5.46 -1.80
N TRP A 93 0.22 -5.06 -0.62
CA TRP A 93 0.05 -5.96 0.52
C TRP A 93 -1.08 -6.96 0.28
N ALA A 94 -2.15 -6.56 -0.42
CA ALA A 94 -3.22 -7.47 -0.84
C ALA A 94 -2.71 -8.57 -1.79
N ARG A 95 -1.74 -8.26 -2.65
CA ARG A 95 -1.14 -9.24 -3.57
C ARG A 95 -0.17 -10.22 -2.91
N LEU A 96 0.40 -9.82 -1.78
CA LEU A 96 1.42 -10.58 -1.05
C LEU A 96 0.84 -11.24 0.20
N ASP A 97 -0.50 -11.32 0.29
CA ASP A 97 -1.26 -11.92 1.39
C ASP A 97 -0.88 -11.39 2.79
N VAL A 98 -0.26 -10.20 2.83
CA VAL A 98 0.16 -9.57 4.10
C VAL A 98 -1.06 -9.16 4.94
N TRP A 99 -2.20 -8.88 4.28
CA TRP A 99 -3.43 -8.55 4.99
C TRP A 99 -4.00 -9.70 5.79
N ASP A 100 -3.75 -10.95 5.42
CA ASP A 100 -4.17 -12.11 6.21
C ASP A 100 -3.47 -12.12 7.57
N TYR A 101 -2.17 -11.82 7.58
CA TYR A 101 -1.42 -11.61 8.82
C TYR A 101 -1.96 -10.48 9.67
N VAL A 102 -2.23 -9.33 9.06
CA VAL A 102 -2.78 -8.17 9.76
C VAL A 102 -4.15 -8.51 10.33
N CYS A 103 -5.01 -9.16 9.57
CA CYS A 103 -6.34 -9.59 10.03
C CYS A 103 -6.27 -10.54 11.21
N THR A 104 -5.37 -11.53 11.18
CA THR A 104 -5.14 -12.44 12.32
C THR A 104 -4.70 -11.68 13.57
N CYS A 105 -3.81 -10.69 13.41
CA CYS A 105 -3.35 -9.87 14.54
C CYS A 105 -4.42 -8.90 15.07
N LEU A 106 -5.42 -8.57 14.26
CA LEU A 106 -6.53 -7.67 14.61
C LEU A 106 -7.76 -8.43 15.10
N GLU A 107 -7.66 -9.72 15.41
CA GLU A 107 -8.76 -10.49 15.95
C GLU A 107 -9.39 -9.78 17.15
N GLY A 108 -10.73 -9.73 17.16
CA GLY A 108 -11.50 -8.96 18.16
C GLY A 108 -11.53 -7.44 17.95
N ASP A 109 -10.95 -6.91 16.87
CA ASP A 109 -11.11 -5.51 16.52
C ASP A 109 -12.45 -5.28 15.77
N PRO A 110 -13.28 -4.30 16.17
CA PRO A 110 -14.59 -4.07 15.54
C PRO A 110 -14.48 -3.69 14.04
N ARG A 111 -13.34 -3.19 13.61
CA ARG A 111 -13.07 -2.78 12.21
C ARG A 111 -12.64 -3.95 11.31
N LEU A 112 -12.30 -5.11 11.91
CA LEU A 112 -11.80 -6.26 11.16
C LEU A 112 -12.74 -6.74 10.04
N PRO A 113 -14.08 -6.88 10.26
CA PRO A 113 -14.97 -7.32 9.17
C PRO A 113 -15.00 -6.35 7.97
N ALA A 114 -14.90 -5.05 8.24
CA ALA A 114 -14.85 -4.03 7.19
C ALA A 114 -13.53 -4.10 6.40
N LEU A 115 -12.40 -4.25 7.08
CA LEU A 115 -11.09 -4.45 6.46
C LEU A 115 -11.07 -5.71 5.58
N GLN A 116 -11.55 -6.84 6.07
CA GLN A 116 -11.62 -8.08 5.31
C GLN A 116 -12.49 -7.97 4.06
N ARG A 117 -13.63 -7.28 4.18
CA ARG A 117 -14.52 -7.00 3.03
C ARG A 117 -13.79 -6.17 1.98
N MET A 118 -13.12 -5.09 2.38
CA MET A 118 -12.38 -4.21 1.50
C MET A 118 -11.24 -4.93 0.76
N VAL A 119 -10.48 -5.77 1.45
CA VAL A 119 -9.40 -6.57 0.85
C VAL A 119 -9.97 -7.57 -0.15
N ARG A 120 -11.00 -8.33 0.19
CA ARG A 120 -11.66 -9.28 -0.72
C ARG A 120 -12.21 -8.59 -1.96
N GLN A 121 -12.89 -7.47 -1.80
CA GLN A 121 -13.45 -6.69 -2.91
C GLN A 121 -12.34 -6.22 -3.85
N HIS A 122 -11.23 -5.73 -3.32
CA HIS A 122 -10.07 -5.32 -4.12
C HIS A 122 -9.51 -6.47 -4.96
N LEU A 123 -9.31 -7.64 -4.34
CA LEU A 123 -8.78 -8.83 -5.01
C LEU A 123 -9.75 -9.36 -6.08
N GLU A 124 -11.06 -9.33 -5.80
CA GLU A 124 -12.08 -9.76 -6.77
C GLU A 124 -12.16 -8.85 -7.99
N ILE A 125 -12.15 -7.52 -7.79
CA ILE A 125 -12.12 -6.55 -8.90
C ILE A 125 -10.88 -6.78 -9.77
N ARG A 126 -9.75 -7.03 -9.14
CA ARG A 126 -8.50 -7.31 -9.83
C ARG A 126 -8.57 -8.62 -10.63
N ARG A 127 -9.10 -9.70 -10.03
CA ARG A 127 -9.29 -10.99 -10.69
C ARG A 127 -10.17 -10.85 -11.93
N ARG A 128 -11.28 -10.09 -11.81
CA ARG A 128 -12.19 -9.83 -12.95
C ARG A 128 -11.49 -9.07 -14.07
N ARG A 129 -10.69 -8.06 -13.74
CA ARG A 129 -9.90 -7.29 -14.74
C ARG A 129 -8.88 -8.16 -15.44
N HIS A 130 -8.19 -9.04 -14.71
CA HIS A 130 -7.22 -9.97 -15.28
C HIS A 130 -7.89 -10.95 -16.23
N LYS A 131 -9.01 -11.56 -15.80
CA LYS A 131 -9.79 -12.47 -16.63
C LYS A 131 -10.36 -11.79 -17.89
N ALA A 132 -10.81 -10.54 -17.78
CA ALA A 132 -11.28 -9.78 -18.94
C ALA A 132 -10.13 -9.47 -19.91
N ALA A 133 -8.95 -9.15 -19.42
CA ALA A 133 -7.76 -8.92 -20.24
C ALA A 133 -7.25 -10.21 -20.94
N GLU A 134 -7.48 -11.38 -20.33
CA GLU A 134 -7.15 -12.67 -20.93
C GLU A 134 -8.21 -13.14 -21.94
N ALA A 135 -9.48 -12.74 -21.74
CA ALA A 135 -10.60 -13.14 -22.60
C ALA A 135 -10.68 -12.34 -23.90
N GLU A 136 -10.08 -11.17 -23.96
CA GLU A 136 -9.90 -10.39 -25.18
C GLU A 136 -8.42 -10.41 -25.60
N PRO A 137 -7.96 -11.42 -26.38
CA PRO A 137 -6.73 -11.29 -27.11
C PRO A 137 -6.97 -10.22 -28.20
N SER A 138 -6.78 -8.96 -27.83
CA SER A 138 -6.79 -7.88 -28.80
C SER A 138 -5.78 -8.23 -29.89
N GLU A 139 -6.20 -8.27 -31.16
CA GLU A 139 -5.28 -8.35 -32.31
C GLU A 139 -4.18 -7.28 -32.21
N ALA A 140 -4.50 -6.14 -31.56
CA ALA A 140 -3.51 -5.12 -31.18
C ALA A 140 -2.50 -5.60 -30.13
N ALA A 141 -2.86 -6.52 -29.22
CA ALA A 141 -1.90 -7.09 -28.25
C ALA A 141 -1.02 -8.16 -28.91
N VAL A 142 -1.54 -8.91 -29.88
CA VAL A 142 -0.72 -9.82 -30.69
C VAL A 142 0.22 -9.03 -31.60
N ALA A 143 -0.24 -7.94 -32.19
CA ALA A 143 0.61 -7.03 -32.97
C ALA A 143 1.62 -6.25 -32.10
N ALA A 144 1.27 -5.92 -30.85
CA ALA A 144 2.18 -5.27 -29.89
C ALA A 144 3.12 -6.27 -29.19
N SER A 145 2.78 -7.56 -29.18
CA SER A 145 3.64 -8.65 -28.67
C SER A 145 4.67 -9.10 -29.72
N ALA A 146 4.46 -8.77 -30.99
CA ALA A 146 5.52 -8.86 -31.99
C ALA A 146 6.56 -7.77 -31.62
N VAL A 147 7.59 -8.17 -30.87
CA VAL A 147 8.72 -7.27 -30.59
C VAL A 147 9.24 -6.82 -31.96
N PRO A 148 9.22 -5.51 -32.28
CA PRO A 148 9.72 -5.04 -33.56
C PRO A 148 11.10 -5.60 -33.81
N ALA A 149 11.35 -6.14 -35.00
CA ALA A 149 12.65 -6.72 -35.35
C ALA A 149 13.80 -5.77 -35.03
N ASP A 150 13.59 -4.47 -35.18
CA ASP A 150 14.54 -3.42 -34.80
C ASP A 150 14.89 -3.45 -33.30
N ARG A 151 13.97 -3.80 -32.44
CA ARG A 151 14.21 -3.88 -30.99
C ARG A 151 15.00 -5.12 -30.61
N ILE A 152 14.78 -6.23 -31.32
CA ILE A 152 15.58 -7.46 -31.18
C ILE A 152 16.98 -7.16 -31.63
N ASN A 153 17.17 -6.60 -32.83
CA ASN A 153 18.47 -6.21 -33.36
C ASN A 153 19.21 -5.22 -32.45
N GLN A 154 18.48 -4.30 -31.83
CA GLN A 154 19.07 -3.34 -30.90
C GLN A 154 19.52 -3.99 -29.59
N LEU A 155 18.76 -5.00 -29.09
CA LEU A 155 19.15 -5.77 -27.91
C LEU A 155 20.35 -6.66 -28.18
N GLU A 156 20.40 -7.31 -29.35
CA GLU A 156 21.55 -8.12 -29.79
C GLU A 156 22.80 -7.27 -29.94
N ALA A 157 22.67 -6.08 -30.55
CA ALA A 157 23.80 -5.15 -30.67
C ALA A 157 24.32 -4.66 -29.30
N ARG A 158 23.43 -4.46 -28.34
CA ARG A 158 23.80 -4.11 -26.95
C ARG A 158 24.48 -5.27 -26.25
N LEU A 159 23.98 -6.50 -26.44
CA LEU A 159 24.60 -7.71 -25.89
C LEU A 159 26.00 -7.90 -26.41
N ALA A 160 26.22 -7.85 -27.75
CA ALA A 160 27.52 -7.95 -28.38
C ALA A 160 28.51 -6.87 -27.90
N LYS A 161 28.00 -5.64 -27.66
CA LYS A 161 28.82 -4.58 -27.09
C LYS A 161 29.24 -4.87 -25.66
N MET A 162 28.33 -5.42 -24.85
CA MET A 162 28.63 -5.81 -23.45
C MET A 162 29.66 -6.95 -23.43
N GLU A 163 29.51 -7.95 -24.28
CA GLU A 163 30.47 -9.06 -24.41
C GLU A 163 31.87 -8.56 -24.80
N THR A 164 31.93 -7.64 -25.77
CA THR A 164 33.20 -7.02 -26.17
C THR A 164 33.84 -6.24 -25.03
N LEU A 165 33.05 -5.47 -24.28
CA LEU A 165 33.54 -4.72 -23.12
C LEU A 165 34.00 -5.65 -22.00
N MET A 166 33.28 -6.75 -21.76
CA MET A 166 33.64 -7.74 -20.75
C MET A 166 34.91 -8.47 -21.12
N ALA A 167 35.09 -8.87 -22.40
CA ALA A 167 36.32 -9.45 -22.90
C ALA A 167 37.53 -8.49 -22.79
N ALA A 168 37.33 -7.22 -23.10
CA ALA A 168 38.36 -6.19 -22.94
C ALA A 168 38.72 -5.95 -21.47
N PHE A 169 37.72 -5.98 -20.57
CA PHE A 169 37.92 -5.86 -19.12
C PHE A 169 38.72 -7.04 -18.56
N LEU A 170 38.34 -8.29 -18.90
CA LEU A 170 39.06 -9.49 -18.47
C LEU A 170 40.52 -9.50 -19.00
N LYS A 171 40.73 -9.01 -20.20
CA LYS A 171 42.08 -8.85 -20.77
C LYS A 171 42.91 -7.79 -20.04
N ALA A 172 42.27 -6.72 -19.57
CA ALA A 172 42.94 -5.64 -18.84
C ALA A 172 43.22 -6.00 -17.36
N PHE A 173 42.40 -6.88 -16.81
CA PHE A 173 42.49 -7.28 -15.41
C PHE A 173 42.48 -8.82 -15.26
N PRO A 174 43.57 -9.50 -15.64
CA PRO A 174 43.66 -10.96 -15.62
C PRO A 174 43.44 -11.58 -14.22
N GLN A 175 43.75 -10.85 -13.17
CA GLN A 175 43.53 -11.30 -11.79
C GLN A 175 42.05 -11.55 -11.46
N VAL A 176 41.12 -10.86 -12.12
CA VAL A 176 39.68 -11.04 -11.91
C VAL A 176 39.17 -12.34 -12.53
N ALA A 177 39.84 -12.81 -13.59
CA ALA A 177 39.49 -14.09 -14.23
C ALA A 177 39.87 -15.29 -13.34
N GLU A 178 40.92 -15.17 -12.54
CA GLU A 178 41.34 -16.23 -11.57
C GLU A 178 40.42 -16.34 -10.37
N ASP A 179 39.83 -15.24 -9.94
CA ASP A 179 38.88 -15.20 -8.79
C ASP A 179 37.47 -15.75 -9.11
N PHE A 180 37.11 -15.85 -10.42
CA PHE A 180 35.79 -16.33 -10.88
C PHE A 180 35.92 -17.38 -12.00
N PRO A 181 36.31 -18.61 -11.70
CA PRO A 181 36.57 -19.66 -12.71
C PRO A 181 35.34 -20.15 -13.49
N GLY A 182 34.17 -19.59 -13.26
CA GLY A 182 32.89 -19.95 -13.92
C GLY A 182 32.51 -19.09 -15.13
N LEU A 183 33.30 -18.09 -15.52
CA LEU A 183 32.95 -17.15 -16.60
C LEU A 183 33.45 -17.58 -17.99
N GLU A 184 34.21 -18.67 -18.10
CA GLU A 184 34.86 -19.07 -19.36
C GLU A 184 34.07 -20.12 -20.18
N HIS A 185 32.94 -20.64 -19.72
CA HIS A 185 32.23 -21.70 -20.46
C HIS A 185 30.75 -21.31 -20.61
N GLY A 186 30.47 -20.55 -21.64
CA GLY A 186 29.15 -20.42 -22.24
C GLY A 186 29.24 -21.00 -23.65
N ASP A 187 29.05 -22.33 -23.73
CA ASP A 187 28.72 -23.00 -25.00
C ASP A 187 27.22 -22.85 -25.29
#